data_c041c75e872dbbe18d94d53c9b485c49
#
_entry.id   c041c75e872dbbe18d94d53c9b485c49
#
_cell.length_a   1.000
_cell.length_b   1.000
_cell.length_c   1.000
_cell.angle_alpha   90.00
_cell.angle_beta   90.00
_cell.angle_gamma   90.00
#
_symmetry.space_group_name_H-M   'P 1'
#
loop_
_entity.id
_entity.type
_entity.pdbx_description
1 polymer ?
#
loop_
_entity_poly.entity_id
_entity_poly.type
_entity_poly.pdbx_seq_one_letter_code
_entity_poly.pdbx_strand_id
1 'polypeptide(L)'
;MDLLVEKLDGSRYYLSQYKVLVTDFEESAPSVARNSKQLDQRTGNIDFGGWHTDKTIDITGYYRADDMDEEEMLREKLYALLSDPDGYYITQLKTTPSIAMERPGETSGGYYDKLSDYPSHKRFLVYTEAPKIELVGNVNGTLLYKLTAEFKTMKLPYGETPPADIDVSNNVPYRGTVPCNQLEQGFTVQLTATGSSSSLSFKIDDTELTSSNAVATGDVFLLNGFSYTQNGLSIVSKTNKAYFVLQPDKPNRITCNVPGTVLILGFQNLYA
;
A
#
# COMPACT_ATOMS: atom_id res chain seq x y z
N MET A 1 -9.95 -11.32 -15.02
CA MET A 1 -8.87 -10.66 -14.26
C MET A 1 -8.14 -11.69 -13.41
N ASP A 2 -6.98 -11.33 -12.85
CA ASP A 2 -6.24 -12.21 -11.94
C ASP A 2 -5.87 -11.45 -10.65
N LEU A 3 -5.39 -12.14 -9.64
CA LEU A 3 -4.90 -11.58 -8.40
C LEU A 3 -3.45 -12.03 -8.17
N LEU A 4 -2.57 -11.05 -8.00
CA LEU A 4 -1.21 -11.29 -7.53
C LEU A 4 -1.21 -11.25 -5.99
N VAL A 5 -0.72 -12.32 -5.38
CA VAL A 5 -0.41 -12.43 -3.96
C VAL A 5 1.11 -12.37 -3.80
N GLU A 6 1.61 -11.37 -3.09
CA GLU A 6 3.03 -11.20 -2.80
C GLU A 6 3.25 -11.37 -1.30
N LYS A 7 3.96 -12.42 -0.90
CA LYS A 7 4.31 -12.67 0.50
C LYS A 7 5.34 -11.65 1.01
N LEU A 8 5.44 -11.50 2.32
CA LEU A 8 6.40 -10.55 2.93
C LEU A 8 7.87 -10.91 2.68
N ASP A 9 8.16 -12.16 2.31
CA ASP A 9 9.48 -12.61 1.87
C ASP A 9 9.79 -12.28 0.40
N GLY A 10 8.86 -11.67 -0.31
CA GLY A 10 8.96 -11.31 -1.74
C GLY A 10 8.51 -12.40 -2.71
N SER A 11 8.07 -13.56 -2.23
CA SER A 11 7.51 -14.63 -3.08
C SER A 11 6.20 -14.19 -3.72
N ARG A 12 6.02 -14.47 -5.00
CA ARG A 12 4.87 -14.02 -5.80
C ARG A 12 4.08 -15.19 -6.34
N TYR A 13 2.78 -15.14 -6.17
CA TYR A 13 1.82 -16.15 -6.62
C TYR A 13 0.67 -15.48 -7.35
N TYR A 14 0.27 -16.08 -8.47
CA TYR A 14 -0.91 -15.68 -9.23
C TYR A 14 -2.02 -16.69 -8.98
N LEU A 15 -3.26 -16.25 -8.75
CA LEU A 15 -4.37 -17.18 -8.56
C LEU A 15 -4.62 -18.05 -9.79
N SER A 16 -4.30 -17.54 -10.98
CA SER A 16 -4.34 -18.32 -12.23
C SER A 16 -3.43 -19.56 -12.22
N GLN A 17 -2.32 -19.57 -11.48
CA GLN A 17 -1.46 -20.73 -11.29
C GLN A 17 -2.18 -21.90 -10.58
N TYR A 18 -3.23 -21.59 -9.86
CA TYR A 18 -4.13 -22.54 -9.17
C TYR A 18 -5.44 -22.74 -9.95
N LYS A 19 -5.43 -22.50 -11.26
CA LYS A 19 -6.58 -22.57 -12.16
C LYS A 19 -7.73 -21.61 -11.80
N VAL A 20 -7.55 -20.67 -10.87
CA VAL A 20 -8.60 -19.74 -10.44
C VAL A 20 -8.70 -18.57 -11.43
N LEU A 21 -9.87 -18.40 -12.03
CA LEU A 21 -10.26 -17.22 -12.78
C LEU A 21 -10.97 -16.26 -11.83
N VAL A 22 -10.34 -15.17 -11.45
CA VAL A 22 -10.98 -14.11 -10.67
C VAL A 22 -11.97 -13.37 -11.56
N THR A 23 -13.23 -13.38 -11.16
CA THR A 23 -14.33 -12.74 -11.89
C THR A 23 -14.69 -11.38 -11.30
N ASP A 24 -14.48 -11.23 -9.99
CA ASP A 24 -14.84 -10.02 -9.29
C ASP A 24 -13.77 -9.63 -8.27
N PHE A 25 -13.60 -8.31 -8.11
CA PHE A 25 -12.71 -7.67 -7.14
C PHE A 25 -13.37 -6.37 -6.70
N GLU A 26 -13.97 -6.41 -5.52
CA GLU A 26 -14.68 -5.28 -4.94
C GLU A 26 -13.87 -4.67 -3.79
N GLU A 27 -13.67 -3.36 -3.86
CA GLU A 27 -12.91 -2.59 -2.88
C GLU A 27 -13.88 -1.66 -2.15
N SER A 28 -13.98 -1.80 -0.81
CA SER A 28 -14.77 -0.87 0.01
C SER A 28 -14.04 0.48 0.18
N ALA A 29 -14.76 1.52 0.61
CA ALA A 29 -14.11 2.70 1.19
C ALA A 29 -13.54 2.33 2.58
N PRO A 30 -12.52 3.06 3.09
CA PRO A 30 -12.04 2.89 4.46
C PRO A 30 -13.17 3.13 5.48
N SER A 31 -13.28 2.25 6.46
CA SER A 31 -14.23 2.38 7.58
C SER A 31 -13.85 3.57 8.46
N VAL A 32 -14.84 4.33 8.92
CA VAL A 32 -14.62 5.50 9.77
C VAL A 32 -15.10 5.21 11.20
N ALA A 33 -14.18 5.19 12.15
CA ALA A 33 -14.53 5.24 13.58
C ALA A 33 -14.64 6.70 14.05
N ARG A 34 -15.66 7.02 14.86
CA ARG A 34 -15.83 8.34 15.46
C ARG A 34 -15.89 8.24 16.99
N ASN A 35 -15.19 9.13 17.64
CA ASN A 35 -15.27 9.28 19.09
C ASN A 35 -16.25 10.43 19.43
N SER A 36 -17.37 10.09 20.08
CA SER A 36 -18.35 11.08 20.50
C SER A 36 -18.89 10.76 21.88
N LYS A 37 -19.29 11.79 22.64
CA LYS A 37 -19.88 11.65 23.98
C LYS A 37 -21.14 12.51 24.10
N GLN A 38 -22.22 11.88 24.55
CA GLN A 38 -23.42 12.58 24.97
C GLN A 38 -23.27 13.05 26.42
N LEU A 39 -23.61 14.31 26.69
CA LEU A 39 -23.76 14.82 28.05
C LEU A 39 -25.24 14.88 28.39
N ASP A 40 -25.56 14.59 29.67
CA ASP A 40 -26.92 14.69 30.17
C ASP A 40 -27.47 16.11 29.99
N GLN A 41 -28.74 16.21 29.60
CA GLN A 41 -29.48 17.46 29.37
C GLN A 41 -28.92 18.35 28.24
N ARG A 42 -28.00 17.87 27.42
CA ARG A 42 -27.50 18.57 26.23
C ARG A 42 -28.09 17.95 24.96
N THR A 43 -28.56 18.80 24.06
CA THR A 43 -28.97 18.34 22.72
C THR A 43 -27.73 18.08 21.85
N GLY A 44 -27.65 16.86 21.27
CA GLY A 44 -26.55 16.42 20.41
C GLY A 44 -25.31 15.94 21.17
N ASN A 45 -24.38 15.34 20.43
CA ASN A 45 -23.14 14.79 20.96
C ASN A 45 -21.99 15.80 20.87
N ILE A 46 -21.01 15.66 21.76
CA ILE A 46 -19.69 16.28 21.58
C ILE A 46 -18.89 15.32 20.71
N ASP A 47 -18.41 15.81 19.57
CA ASP A 47 -17.60 15.05 18.62
C ASP A 47 -16.11 15.33 18.88
N PHE A 48 -15.33 14.28 19.14
CA PHE A 48 -13.88 14.34 19.35
C PHE A 48 -13.07 13.98 18.11
N GLY A 49 -13.75 13.86 16.96
CA GLY A 49 -13.13 13.50 15.69
C GLY A 49 -13.29 12.03 15.32
N GLY A 50 -12.79 11.68 14.14
CA GLY A 50 -12.82 10.34 13.60
C GLY A 50 -11.51 10.00 12.89
N TRP A 51 -11.31 8.70 12.66
CA TRP A 51 -10.16 8.16 11.94
C TRP A 51 -10.59 6.95 11.13
N HIS A 52 -9.78 6.60 10.14
CA HIS A 52 -9.97 5.36 9.37
C HIS A 52 -9.43 4.17 10.16
N THR A 53 -10.13 3.04 10.15
CA THR A 53 -9.76 1.83 10.90
C THR A 53 -9.26 0.71 9.99
N ASP A 54 -10.08 0.30 9.04
CA ASP A 54 -9.85 -0.81 8.17
C ASP A 54 -10.51 -0.59 6.80
N LYS A 55 -10.16 -1.42 5.84
CA LYS A 55 -10.76 -1.48 4.52
C LYS A 55 -10.92 -2.94 4.14
N THR A 56 -12.07 -3.27 3.57
CA THR A 56 -12.39 -4.63 3.11
C THR A 56 -12.24 -4.71 1.61
N ILE A 57 -11.68 -5.81 1.13
CA ILE A 57 -11.58 -6.15 -0.28
C ILE A 57 -12.15 -7.56 -0.46
N ASP A 58 -13.17 -7.68 -1.31
CA ASP A 58 -13.83 -8.96 -1.61
C ASP A 58 -13.42 -9.46 -2.97
N ILE A 59 -13.11 -10.74 -3.07
CA ILE A 59 -12.88 -11.40 -4.35
C ILE A 59 -13.84 -12.55 -4.55
N THR A 60 -14.22 -12.74 -5.81
CA THR A 60 -14.89 -13.97 -6.27
C THR A 60 -14.11 -14.53 -7.46
N GLY A 61 -13.85 -15.82 -7.43
CA GLY A 61 -13.19 -16.54 -8.52
C GLY A 61 -13.80 -17.92 -8.72
N TYR A 62 -13.52 -18.52 -9.87
CA TYR A 62 -13.96 -19.87 -10.21
C TYR A 62 -12.78 -20.68 -10.71
N TYR A 63 -12.75 -21.96 -10.35
CA TYR A 63 -11.79 -22.91 -10.90
C TYR A 63 -12.46 -24.25 -11.22
N ARG A 64 -11.80 -25.03 -12.04
CA ARG A 64 -12.23 -26.37 -12.39
C ARG A 64 -11.19 -27.38 -11.95
N ALA A 65 -11.69 -28.52 -11.45
CA ALA A 65 -10.90 -29.70 -11.18
C ALA A 65 -11.41 -30.86 -12.04
N ASP A 66 -10.51 -31.68 -12.56
CA ASP A 66 -10.89 -32.82 -13.38
C ASP A 66 -11.46 -33.94 -12.53
N ASP A 67 -10.98 -34.09 -11.30
CA ASP A 67 -11.45 -35.05 -10.33
C ASP A 67 -11.40 -34.50 -8.89
N MET A 68 -11.76 -35.34 -7.90
CA MET A 68 -11.78 -34.97 -6.48
C MET A 68 -10.38 -34.86 -5.87
N ASP A 69 -9.41 -35.64 -6.37
CA ASP A 69 -8.03 -35.64 -5.86
C ASP A 69 -7.33 -34.34 -6.29
N GLU A 70 -7.54 -33.89 -7.52
CA GLU A 70 -7.03 -32.60 -7.97
C GLU A 70 -7.66 -31.43 -7.21
N GLU A 71 -8.97 -31.53 -6.95
CA GLU A 71 -9.67 -30.51 -6.17
C GLU A 71 -9.09 -30.39 -4.77
N GLU A 72 -8.88 -31.50 -4.07
CA GLU A 72 -8.31 -31.51 -2.74
C GLU A 72 -6.93 -30.86 -2.71
N MET A 73 -6.06 -31.21 -3.66
CA MET A 73 -4.74 -30.58 -3.80
C MET A 73 -4.81 -29.07 -4.07
N LEU A 74 -5.73 -28.62 -4.93
CA LEU A 74 -5.90 -27.20 -5.24
C LEU A 74 -6.43 -26.42 -4.03
N ARG A 75 -7.41 -27.00 -3.32
CA ARG A 75 -7.99 -26.42 -2.11
C ARG A 75 -6.96 -26.23 -1.01
N GLU A 76 -6.14 -27.25 -0.74
CA GLU A 76 -5.07 -27.18 0.25
C GLU A 76 -4.07 -26.08 -0.08
N LYS A 77 -3.64 -26.01 -1.34
CA LYS A 77 -2.71 -24.96 -1.81
C LYS A 77 -3.31 -23.55 -1.69
N LEU A 78 -4.58 -23.38 -2.07
CA LEU A 78 -5.28 -22.10 -1.96
C LEU A 78 -5.46 -21.67 -0.50
N TYR A 79 -5.83 -22.61 0.38
CA TYR A 79 -5.93 -22.31 1.80
C TYR A 79 -4.57 -21.96 2.41
N ALA A 80 -3.52 -22.71 2.10
CA ALA A 80 -2.16 -22.39 2.56
C ALA A 80 -1.66 -21.04 2.04
N LEU A 81 -2.03 -20.67 0.81
CA LEU A 81 -1.66 -19.37 0.24
C LEU A 81 -2.39 -18.22 0.94
N LEU A 82 -3.72 -18.35 1.11
CA LEU A 82 -4.58 -17.26 1.55
C LEU A 82 -4.73 -17.15 3.07
N SER A 83 -4.48 -18.22 3.84
CA SER A 83 -4.62 -18.22 5.32
C SER A 83 -3.29 -17.96 6.04
N ASP A 84 -2.44 -17.10 5.48
CA ASP A 84 -1.17 -16.74 6.09
C ASP A 84 -1.38 -15.75 7.25
N PRO A 85 -0.99 -16.09 8.49
CA PRO A 85 -1.19 -15.22 9.66
C PRO A 85 -0.34 -13.95 9.64
N ASP A 86 0.80 -13.96 8.93
CA ASP A 86 1.67 -12.78 8.81
C ASP A 86 1.14 -11.75 7.82
N GLY A 87 0.12 -12.13 7.04
CA GLY A 87 -0.44 -11.32 5.97
C GLY A 87 0.44 -11.27 4.72
N TYR A 88 -0.06 -10.61 3.70
CA TYR A 88 0.59 -10.50 2.41
C TYR A 88 0.03 -9.32 1.62
N TYR A 89 0.73 -8.94 0.57
CA TYR A 89 0.22 -7.95 -0.38
C TYR A 89 -0.65 -8.61 -1.44
N ILE A 90 -1.76 -7.94 -1.77
CA ILE A 90 -2.58 -8.29 -2.93
C ILE A 90 -2.57 -7.15 -3.94
N THR A 91 -2.49 -7.51 -5.23
CA THR A 91 -2.57 -6.57 -6.34
C THR A 91 -3.54 -7.10 -7.39
N GLN A 92 -4.53 -6.29 -7.76
CA GLN A 92 -5.44 -6.61 -8.84
C GLN A 92 -4.73 -6.55 -10.19
N LEU A 93 -4.86 -7.59 -11.00
CA LEU A 93 -4.41 -7.62 -12.39
C LEU A 93 -5.61 -7.43 -13.31
N LYS A 94 -5.67 -6.26 -13.94
CA LYS A 94 -6.82 -5.86 -14.76
C LYS A 94 -6.72 -6.44 -16.16
N THR A 95 -7.86 -6.84 -16.72
CA THR A 95 -7.96 -7.22 -18.12
C THR A 95 -8.06 -5.95 -18.97
N THR A 96 -7.29 -5.87 -20.07
CA THR A 96 -7.46 -4.77 -21.01
C THR A 96 -8.68 -4.98 -21.90
N PRO A 97 -9.32 -3.92 -22.38
CA PRO A 97 -10.41 -4.01 -23.36
C PRO A 97 -10.01 -4.76 -24.64
N SER A 98 -8.75 -4.66 -25.07
CA SER A 98 -8.23 -5.36 -26.26
C SER A 98 -8.28 -6.89 -26.12
N ILE A 99 -8.10 -7.43 -24.92
CA ILE A 99 -8.16 -8.88 -24.68
C ILE A 99 -9.60 -9.40 -24.82
N ALA A 100 -10.59 -8.61 -24.35
CA ALA A 100 -12.00 -8.96 -24.45
C ALA A 100 -12.54 -8.95 -25.90
N MET A 101 -11.86 -8.25 -26.81
CA MET A 101 -12.26 -8.04 -28.19
C MET A 101 -11.46 -8.88 -29.21
N GLU A 102 -10.53 -9.72 -28.75
CA GLU A 102 -9.71 -10.52 -29.65
C GLU A 102 -10.50 -11.61 -30.36
N ARG A 103 -10.24 -11.77 -31.67
CA ARG A 103 -10.80 -12.83 -32.45
C ARG A 103 -10.03 -14.13 -32.25
N PRO A 104 -10.68 -15.30 -32.36
CA PRO A 104 -9.98 -16.57 -32.31
C PRO A 104 -8.83 -16.62 -33.33
N GLY A 105 -7.60 -16.82 -32.84
CA GLY A 105 -6.40 -16.93 -33.67
C GLY A 105 -5.59 -15.62 -33.85
N GLU A 106 -6.02 -14.50 -33.29
CA GLU A 106 -5.28 -13.22 -33.38
C GLU A 106 -4.20 -13.07 -32.31
N THR A 107 -4.21 -13.89 -31.25
CA THR A 107 -3.26 -13.78 -30.13
C THR A 107 -2.31 -14.94 -30.02
N SER A 108 -1.04 -14.62 -29.84
CA SER A 108 -0.01 -15.53 -29.34
C SER A 108 0.03 -15.44 -27.81
N GLY A 109 -0.06 -16.55 -27.12
CA GLY A 109 0.00 -16.66 -25.65
C GLY A 109 -1.33 -17.01 -25.00
N GLY A 110 -1.28 -17.55 -23.81
CA GLY A 110 -2.45 -17.90 -23.01
C GLY A 110 -3.16 -16.66 -22.48
N TYR A 111 -4.45 -16.80 -22.19
CA TYR A 111 -5.25 -15.75 -21.56
C TYR A 111 -4.60 -15.21 -20.26
N TYR A 112 -4.04 -16.10 -19.45
CA TYR A 112 -3.39 -15.77 -18.20
C TYR A 112 -2.06 -15.03 -18.35
N ASP A 113 -1.29 -15.30 -19.42
CA ASP A 113 -0.03 -14.61 -19.69
C ASP A 113 -0.24 -13.11 -19.93
N LYS A 114 -1.43 -12.74 -20.41
CA LYS A 114 -1.80 -11.34 -20.69
C LYS A 114 -2.39 -10.60 -19.48
N LEU A 115 -2.99 -11.32 -18.54
CA LEU A 115 -3.54 -10.71 -17.33
C LEU A 115 -2.46 -10.14 -16.41
N SER A 116 -1.27 -10.74 -16.42
CA SER A 116 -0.13 -10.30 -15.59
C SER A 116 0.49 -8.98 -16.05
N ASP A 117 0.23 -8.54 -17.29
CA ASP A 117 0.85 -7.35 -17.88
C ASP A 117 0.23 -6.03 -17.42
N TYR A 118 -0.91 -6.06 -16.71
CA TYR A 118 -1.65 -4.86 -16.33
C TYR A 118 -1.98 -4.79 -14.83
N PRO A 119 -0.96 -4.72 -13.94
CA PRO A 119 -1.20 -4.60 -12.52
C PRO A 119 -1.86 -3.26 -12.18
N SER A 120 -2.66 -3.24 -11.14
CA SER A 120 -3.13 -2.00 -10.52
C SER A 120 -1.94 -1.16 -10.06
N HIS A 121 -2.09 0.17 -10.05
CA HIS A 121 -1.06 1.09 -9.53
C HIS A 121 -0.89 0.99 -8.01
N LYS A 122 -1.79 0.33 -7.31
CA LYS A 122 -1.78 0.14 -5.85
C LYS A 122 -1.90 -1.33 -5.48
N ARG A 123 -1.34 -1.66 -4.34
CA ARG A 123 -1.44 -2.95 -3.66
C ARG A 123 -1.96 -2.73 -2.25
N PHE A 124 -2.44 -3.78 -1.60
CA PHE A 124 -2.96 -3.73 -0.23
C PHE A 124 -2.25 -4.77 0.62
N LEU A 125 -1.77 -4.36 1.80
CA LEU A 125 -1.30 -5.28 2.82
C LEU A 125 -2.51 -5.81 3.59
N VAL A 126 -2.80 -7.11 3.45
CA VAL A 126 -4.04 -7.72 3.93
C VAL A 126 -3.82 -9.06 4.61
N TYR A 127 -4.85 -9.50 5.30
CA TYR A 127 -5.06 -10.89 5.71
C TYR A 127 -6.48 -11.30 5.36
N THR A 128 -6.76 -12.61 5.34
CA THR A 128 -8.12 -13.14 5.26
C THR A 128 -8.40 -14.10 6.41
N GLU A 129 -9.61 -14.00 7.00
CA GLU A 129 -9.97 -14.84 8.14
C GLU A 129 -10.36 -16.25 7.71
N ALA A 130 -11.17 -16.38 6.67
CA ALA A 130 -11.70 -17.67 6.24
C ALA A 130 -12.10 -17.64 4.74
N PRO A 131 -11.17 -17.94 3.82
CA PRO A 131 -11.53 -18.12 2.42
C PRO A 131 -12.47 -19.33 2.29
N LYS A 132 -13.49 -19.22 1.44
CA LYS A 132 -14.50 -20.28 1.22
C LYS A 132 -14.38 -20.84 -0.19
N ILE A 133 -14.45 -22.16 -0.30
CA ILE A 133 -14.50 -22.88 -1.55
C ILE A 133 -15.77 -23.74 -1.55
N GLU A 134 -16.63 -23.53 -2.52
CA GLU A 134 -17.93 -24.19 -2.63
C GLU A 134 -18.08 -24.86 -4.01
N LEU A 135 -18.58 -26.10 -4.03
CA LEU A 135 -18.93 -26.79 -5.28
C LEU A 135 -20.15 -26.10 -5.91
N VAL A 136 -20.01 -25.64 -7.14
CA VAL A 136 -21.09 -25.05 -7.93
C VAL A 136 -21.83 -26.13 -8.72
N GLY A 137 -21.09 -27.08 -9.28
CA GLY A 137 -21.67 -28.17 -10.05
C GLY A 137 -20.67 -28.89 -10.96
N ASN A 138 -21.19 -29.77 -11.79
CA ASN A 138 -20.43 -30.47 -12.81
C ASN A 138 -20.70 -29.82 -14.19
N VAL A 139 -19.65 -29.43 -14.88
CA VAL A 139 -19.72 -28.82 -16.21
C VAL A 139 -18.84 -29.59 -17.18
N ASN A 140 -19.46 -30.27 -18.15
CA ASN A 140 -18.78 -31.07 -19.16
C ASN A 140 -17.81 -32.14 -18.60
N GLY A 141 -18.19 -32.78 -17.48
CA GLY A 141 -17.38 -33.81 -16.85
C GLY A 141 -16.32 -33.32 -15.87
N THR A 142 -16.17 -32.01 -15.69
CA THR A 142 -15.29 -31.41 -14.71
C THR A 142 -16.05 -30.76 -13.56
N LEU A 143 -15.48 -30.73 -12.37
CA LEU A 143 -16.07 -30.10 -11.18
C LEU A 143 -15.76 -28.60 -11.19
N LEU A 144 -16.81 -27.78 -11.09
CA LEU A 144 -16.70 -26.34 -11.01
C LEU A 144 -16.86 -25.90 -9.56
N TYR A 145 -15.86 -25.13 -9.07
CA TYR A 145 -15.85 -24.56 -7.72
C TYR A 145 -15.82 -23.05 -7.76
N LYS A 146 -16.42 -22.43 -6.74
CA LYS A 146 -16.40 -21.00 -6.47
C LYS A 146 -15.49 -20.75 -5.26
N LEU A 147 -14.48 -19.89 -5.44
CA LEU A 147 -13.67 -19.33 -4.38
C LEU A 147 -14.20 -17.94 -4.02
N THR A 148 -14.44 -17.69 -2.74
CA THR A 148 -14.70 -16.33 -2.22
C THR A 148 -13.74 -16.05 -1.06
N ALA A 149 -13.17 -14.87 -1.03
CA ALA A 149 -12.33 -14.43 0.08
C ALA A 149 -12.56 -12.94 0.37
N GLU A 150 -12.76 -12.66 1.65
CA GLU A 150 -12.81 -11.31 2.20
C GLU A 150 -11.45 -10.99 2.83
N PHE A 151 -10.80 -9.97 2.32
CA PHE A 151 -9.53 -9.47 2.86
C PHE A 151 -9.77 -8.22 3.68
N LYS A 152 -9.06 -8.12 4.80
CA LYS A 152 -9.01 -6.91 5.63
C LYS A 152 -7.60 -6.33 5.60
N THR A 153 -7.50 -5.02 5.49
CA THR A 153 -6.22 -4.34 5.57
C THR A 153 -5.61 -4.47 6.97
N MET A 154 -4.30 -4.58 7.04
CA MET A 154 -3.57 -4.73 8.30
C MET A 154 -3.19 -3.36 8.86
N LYS A 155 -2.04 -2.82 8.54
CA LYS A 155 -1.47 -1.64 9.21
C LYS A 155 -2.22 -0.35 8.91
N LEU A 156 -2.39 -0.03 7.64
CA LEU A 156 -3.10 1.17 7.18
C LEU A 156 -4.29 0.76 6.33
N PRO A 157 -5.43 1.44 6.45
CA PRO A 157 -6.65 1.12 5.70
C PRO A 157 -6.61 1.68 4.27
N TYR A 158 -5.44 1.67 3.65
CA TYR A 158 -5.21 2.29 2.35
C TYR A 158 -4.51 1.33 1.38
N GLY A 159 -4.77 1.54 0.10
CA GLY A 159 -3.91 1.01 -0.94
C GLY A 159 -2.61 1.81 -1.00
N GLU A 160 -1.50 1.16 -1.29
CA GLU A 160 -0.18 1.78 -1.34
C GLU A 160 0.55 1.44 -2.64
N THR A 161 1.39 2.34 -3.13
CA THR A 161 2.37 1.96 -4.15
C THR A 161 3.52 1.17 -3.50
N PRO A 162 4.23 0.31 -4.24
CA PRO A 162 5.50 -0.23 -3.73
C PRO A 162 6.43 0.90 -3.28
N PRO A 163 7.21 0.71 -2.17
CA PRO A 163 8.14 1.72 -1.70
C PRO A 163 9.24 1.97 -2.76
N ALA A 164 9.60 3.23 -2.93
CA ALA A 164 10.65 3.65 -3.84
C ALA A 164 11.47 4.78 -3.22
N ASP A 165 12.74 4.85 -3.57
CA ASP A 165 13.60 5.97 -3.21
C ASP A 165 13.55 6.99 -4.36
N ILE A 166 13.26 8.26 -4.05
CA ILE A 166 13.06 9.29 -5.05
C ILE A 166 13.92 10.52 -4.76
N ASP A 167 14.61 11.02 -5.80
CA ASP A 167 15.27 12.32 -5.76
C ASP A 167 14.23 13.44 -5.91
N VAL A 168 14.31 14.45 -5.05
CA VAL A 168 13.40 15.58 -5.08
C VAL A 168 14.18 16.90 -5.01
N SER A 169 13.79 17.87 -5.85
CA SER A 169 14.44 19.18 -5.89
C SER A 169 13.61 20.26 -5.20
N ASN A 170 12.36 20.44 -5.60
CA ASN A 170 11.50 21.51 -5.11
C ASN A 170 10.23 21.01 -4.42
N ASN A 171 9.62 19.96 -4.95
CA ASN A 171 8.35 19.43 -4.47
C ASN A 171 8.42 17.91 -4.42
N VAL A 172 7.79 17.32 -3.39
CA VAL A 172 7.58 15.87 -3.34
C VAL A 172 6.43 15.51 -4.28
N PRO A 173 6.61 14.60 -5.27
CA PRO A 173 5.59 14.27 -6.26
C PRO A 173 4.52 13.32 -5.71
N TYR A 174 3.90 13.69 -4.58
CA TYR A 174 2.88 12.89 -3.93
C TYR A 174 1.57 12.90 -4.74
N ARG A 175 1.04 11.71 -5.04
CA ARG A 175 -0.19 11.49 -5.84
C ARG A 175 -1.24 10.69 -5.07
N GLY A 176 -1.05 10.47 -3.77
CA GLY A 176 -2.03 9.79 -2.93
C GLY A 176 -3.33 10.59 -2.79
N THR A 177 -4.39 9.93 -2.35
CA THR A 177 -5.70 10.57 -2.08
C THR A 177 -5.92 10.86 -0.60
N VAL A 178 -5.04 10.35 0.26
CA VAL A 178 -5.05 10.58 1.71
C VAL A 178 -3.70 11.11 2.16
N PRO A 179 -3.61 11.82 3.30
CA PRO A 179 -2.33 12.28 3.83
C PRO A 179 -1.38 11.12 4.12
N CYS A 180 -0.09 11.27 3.76
CA CYS A 180 0.96 10.33 4.10
C CYS A 180 1.77 10.87 5.28
N ASN A 181 1.50 10.33 6.46
CA ASN A 181 2.12 10.74 7.71
C ASN A 181 3.42 9.95 7.92
N GLN A 182 4.51 10.65 8.14
CA GLN A 182 5.84 10.06 8.36
C GLN A 182 5.88 9.09 9.54
N LEU A 183 5.07 9.35 10.60
CA LEU A 183 5.02 8.49 11.77
C LEU A 183 4.25 7.17 11.53
N GLU A 184 3.34 7.16 10.56
CA GLU A 184 2.51 6.00 10.22
C GLU A 184 3.11 5.17 9.08
N GLN A 185 3.56 5.85 8.02
CA GLN A 185 4.09 5.24 6.80
C GLN A 185 5.61 5.02 6.85
N GLY A 186 6.34 5.82 7.63
CA GLY A 186 7.76 5.58 7.89
C GLY A 186 8.71 6.01 6.77
N PHE A 187 8.32 6.90 5.85
CA PHE A 187 9.28 7.44 4.88
C PHE A 187 10.36 8.29 5.57
N THR A 188 11.58 8.28 5.03
CA THR A 188 12.71 9.04 5.58
C THR A 188 13.16 10.10 4.59
N VAL A 189 13.31 11.34 5.07
CA VAL A 189 13.95 12.40 4.29
C VAL A 189 15.46 12.34 4.55
N GLN A 190 16.24 12.13 3.50
CA GLN A 190 17.70 12.24 3.50
C GLN A 190 18.09 13.56 2.84
N LEU A 191 18.80 14.40 3.58
CA LEU A 191 19.42 15.62 3.07
C LEU A 191 20.95 15.45 3.06
N THR A 192 21.58 15.64 1.91
CA THR A 192 23.03 15.71 1.80
C THR A 192 23.40 17.15 1.52
N ALA A 193 24.06 17.82 2.49
CA ALA A 193 24.41 19.23 2.42
C ALA A 193 25.56 19.47 1.45
N THR A 194 25.41 20.44 0.53
CA THR A 194 26.47 20.92 -0.36
C THR A 194 27.05 22.27 0.07
N GLY A 195 26.52 22.84 1.17
CA GLY A 195 26.99 24.08 1.78
C GLY A 195 27.05 23.96 3.29
N SER A 196 27.40 25.07 3.97
CA SER A 196 27.50 25.10 5.43
C SER A 196 26.57 26.14 6.03
N SER A 197 26.14 25.89 7.28
CA SER A 197 25.30 26.80 8.07
C SER A 197 25.55 26.59 9.58
N SER A 198 25.21 27.54 10.41
CA SER A 198 25.26 27.41 11.87
C SER A 198 24.12 26.53 12.43
N SER A 199 23.08 26.28 11.65
CA SER A 199 21.90 25.49 12.03
C SER A 199 21.22 24.94 10.79
N LEU A 200 20.37 23.91 10.95
CA LEU A 200 19.51 23.38 9.90
C LEU A 200 18.08 23.85 10.08
N SER A 201 17.46 24.34 9.02
CA SER A 201 16.01 24.52 8.87
C SER A 201 15.58 23.85 7.57
N PHE A 202 14.77 22.81 7.70
CA PHE A 202 14.22 22.06 6.58
C PHE A 202 12.69 22.06 6.67
N LYS A 203 12.02 22.42 5.58
CA LYS A 203 10.55 22.52 5.53
C LYS A 203 9.96 21.68 4.42
N ILE A 204 8.80 21.09 4.70
CA ILE A 204 7.85 20.64 3.68
C ILE A 204 6.55 21.40 3.94
N ASP A 205 6.14 22.24 2.98
CA ASP A 205 5.06 23.22 3.11
C ASP A 205 5.18 24.04 4.40
N ASP A 206 4.18 23.92 5.31
CA ASP A 206 4.10 24.68 6.55
C ASP A 206 4.85 24.03 7.72
N THR A 207 5.30 22.77 7.56
CA THR A 207 6.00 22.05 8.64
C THR A 207 7.49 22.30 8.56
N GLU A 208 8.07 22.86 9.62
CA GLU A 208 9.49 23.16 9.74
C GLU A 208 10.17 22.27 10.77
N LEU A 209 11.19 21.53 10.36
CA LEU A 209 12.14 20.85 11.24
C LEU A 209 13.39 21.74 11.39
N THR A 210 13.75 22.01 12.63
CA THR A 210 14.96 22.79 12.97
C THR A 210 15.94 21.96 13.78
N SER A 211 17.24 22.16 13.54
CA SER A 211 18.32 21.63 14.38
C SER A 211 19.32 22.72 14.70
N SER A 212 19.74 22.80 15.97
CA SER A 212 20.76 23.75 16.44
C SER A 212 22.20 23.31 16.15
N ASN A 213 22.39 22.12 15.56
CA ASN A 213 23.74 21.69 15.14
C ASN A 213 24.22 22.44 13.91
N ALA A 214 25.51 22.76 13.89
CA ALA A 214 26.15 23.29 12.70
C ALA A 214 26.13 22.24 11.57
N VAL A 215 25.98 22.72 10.34
CA VAL A 215 25.99 21.92 9.12
C VAL A 215 27.27 22.22 8.36
N ALA A 216 27.99 21.18 7.98
CA ALA A 216 29.15 21.27 7.09
C ALA A 216 28.80 20.66 5.71
N THR A 217 29.55 21.07 4.70
CA THR A 217 29.47 20.46 3.37
C THR A 217 29.80 18.98 3.44
N GLY A 218 28.94 18.15 2.88
CA GLY A 218 29.05 16.69 2.92
C GLY A 218 28.29 16.03 4.07
N ASP A 219 27.70 16.80 5.00
CA ASP A 219 26.89 16.23 6.06
C ASP A 219 25.62 15.56 5.50
N VAL A 220 25.30 14.37 6.03
CA VAL A 220 24.11 13.59 5.69
C VAL A 220 23.16 13.57 6.86
N PHE A 221 21.97 14.09 6.66
CA PHE A 221 20.88 14.06 7.65
C PHE A 221 19.83 13.01 7.24
N LEU A 222 19.41 12.18 8.20
CA LEU A 222 18.26 11.29 8.06
C LEU A 222 17.17 11.71 9.04
N LEU A 223 15.99 12.08 8.51
CA LEU A 223 14.88 12.64 9.25
C LEU A 223 13.66 11.75 9.03
N ASN A 224 13.28 10.92 10.01
CA ASN A 224 12.18 9.96 9.85
C ASN A 224 11.00 10.15 10.83
N GLY A 225 10.96 11.27 11.55
CA GLY A 225 9.89 11.56 12.51
C GLY A 225 10.11 10.98 13.91
N PHE A 226 10.77 9.83 14.03
CA PHE A 226 11.13 9.22 15.32
C PHE A 226 12.61 9.41 15.66
N SER A 227 13.45 9.41 14.66
CA SER A 227 14.90 9.53 14.78
C SER A 227 15.42 10.59 13.80
N TYR A 228 16.36 11.38 14.29
CA TYR A 228 17.03 12.42 13.52
C TYR A 228 18.52 12.23 13.70
N THR A 229 19.24 12.02 12.60
CA THR A 229 20.67 11.79 12.65
C THR A 229 21.42 12.72 11.72
N GLN A 230 22.65 13.07 12.08
CA GLN A 230 23.63 13.76 11.25
C GLN A 230 24.87 12.86 11.21
N ASN A 231 25.26 12.42 10.02
CA ASN A 231 26.37 11.49 9.79
C ASN A 231 26.27 10.20 10.63
N GLY A 232 25.02 9.66 10.81
CA GLY A 232 24.75 8.49 11.61
C GLY A 232 24.67 8.73 13.13
N LEU A 233 25.00 9.94 13.61
CA LEU A 233 24.91 10.29 15.04
C LEU A 233 23.56 10.94 15.35
N SER A 234 22.92 10.52 16.45
CA SER A 234 21.62 11.06 16.86
C SER A 234 21.72 12.54 17.26
N ILE A 235 20.82 13.34 16.66
CA ILE A 235 20.66 14.78 16.96
C ILE A 235 19.27 15.11 17.53
N VAL A 236 18.49 14.13 17.96
CA VAL A 236 17.09 14.30 18.45
C VAL A 236 16.98 15.40 19.50
N SER A 237 17.94 15.47 20.44
CA SER A 237 17.95 16.49 21.51
C SER A 237 18.22 17.91 21.00
N LYS A 238 18.69 18.06 19.79
CA LYS A 238 19.01 19.34 19.16
C LYS A 238 17.96 19.79 18.15
N THR A 239 16.89 19.00 17.97
CA THR A 239 15.80 19.28 17.03
C THR A 239 14.52 19.68 17.74
N ASN A 240 13.60 20.32 17.02
CA ASN A 240 12.24 20.58 17.48
C ASN A 240 11.32 19.35 17.35
N LYS A 241 11.84 18.20 16.90
CA LYS A 241 11.12 16.93 16.75
C LYS A 241 9.90 17.00 15.81
N ALA A 242 9.90 17.94 14.86
CA ALA A 242 8.85 18.01 13.86
C ALA A 242 8.92 16.82 12.90
N TYR A 243 7.78 16.32 12.46
CA TYR A 243 7.65 15.27 11.45
C TYR A 243 6.81 15.77 10.28
N PHE A 244 6.97 15.15 9.13
CA PHE A 244 6.33 15.60 7.90
C PHE A 244 5.08 14.77 7.58
N VAL A 245 4.10 15.46 7.00
CA VAL A 245 2.88 14.86 6.47
C VAL A 245 2.69 15.36 5.04
N LEU A 246 2.81 14.46 4.07
CA LEU A 246 2.56 14.79 2.67
C LEU A 246 1.05 14.88 2.45
N GLN A 247 0.61 15.95 1.84
CA GLN A 247 -0.80 16.26 1.63
C GLN A 247 -1.19 16.04 0.16
N PRO A 248 -2.37 15.44 -0.12
CA PRO A 248 -2.83 15.22 -1.49
C PRO A 248 -3.13 16.52 -2.23
N ASP A 249 -3.60 17.55 -1.52
CA ASP A 249 -4.08 18.81 -2.11
C ASP A 249 -3.03 19.92 -2.09
N LYS A 250 -1.80 19.64 -1.60
CA LYS A 250 -0.73 20.62 -1.50
C LYS A 250 0.44 20.25 -2.42
N PRO A 251 1.25 21.22 -2.81
CA PRO A 251 2.42 20.96 -3.63
C PRO A 251 3.54 20.19 -2.92
N ASN A 252 3.46 20.00 -1.58
CA ASN A 252 4.50 19.39 -0.75
C ASN A 252 5.87 20.01 -1.03
N ARG A 253 5.92 21.35 -0.96
CA ARG A 253 7.07 22.15 -1.37
C ARG A 253 8.20 22.04 -0.34
N ILE A 254 9.39 21.73 -0.83
CA ILE A 254 10.60 21.65 -0.02
C ILE A 254 11.31 23.01 -0.02
N THR A 255 11.73 23.45 1.18
CA THR A 255 12.67 24.55 1.36
C THR A 255 13.68 24.21 2.44
N CYS A 256 14.94 24.57 2.21
CA CYS A 256 16.04 24.35 3.14
C CYS A 256 16.94 25.59 3.18
N ASN A 257 17.43 25.95 4.38
CA ASN A 257 18.36 27.05 4.54
C ASN A 257 19.79 26.69 4.11
N VAL A 258 20.06 25.41 3.85
CA VAL A 258 21.34 24.90 3.37
C VAL A 258 21.15 24.32 1.97
N PRO A 259 21.98 24.67 0.98
CA PRO A 259 21.94 24.00 -0.31
C PRO A 259 22.31 22.52 -0.15
N GLY A 260 21.63 21.66 -0.87
CA GLY A 260 21.86 20.21 -0.79
C GLY A 260 20.98 19.42 -1.74
N THR A 261 21.19 18.12 -1.77
CA THR A 261 20.33 17.16 -2.47
C THR A 261 19.42 16.48 -1.48
N VAL A 262 18.16 16.30 -1.86
CA VAL A 262 17.13 15.67 -1.03
C VAL A 262 16.67 14.38 -1.68
N LEU A 263 16.74 13.28 -0.93
CA LEU A 263 16.23 11.97 -1.30
C LEU A 263 15.14 11.58 -0.31
N ILE A 264 14.03 11.08 -0.78
CA ILE A 264 13.01 10.48 0.09
C ILE A 264 13.08 8.97 -0.05
N LEU A 265 13.49 8.32 1.04
CA LEU A 265 13.62 6.88 1.14
C LEU A 265 12.29 6.25 1.55
N GLY A 266 11.93 5.15 0.90
CA GLY A 266 10.70 4.42 1.18
C GLY A 266 9.43 5.22 0.84
N PHE A 267 9.50 6.12 -0.15
CA PHE A 267 8.36 6.91 -0.61
C PHE A 267 7.25 6.02 -1.16
N GLN A 268 6.02 6.29 -0.72
CA GLN A 268 4.82 5.61 -1.19
C GLN A 268 3.68 6.62 -1.37
N ASN A 269 2.80 6.36 -2.34
CA ASN A 269 1.52 7.04 -2.45
C ASN A 269 0.45 6.20 -1.77
N LEU A 270 -0.43 6.83 -1.00
CA LEU A 270 -1.53 6.19 -0.28
C LEU A 270 -2.88 6.55 -0.89
N TYR A 271 -3.76 5.55 -1.05
CA TYR A 271 -5.06 5.70 -1.70
C TYR A 271 -6.18 5.16 -0.80
N ALA A 272 -7.20 6.00 -0.56
CA ALA A 272 -8.39 5.61 0.19
C ALA A 272 -9.17 4.48 -0.48
#